data_f4100e59b511084237067a7d94c9a847
#
_entry.id   f4100e59b511084237067a7d94c9a847
#
_cell.length_a   1.000
_cell.length_b   1.000
_cell.length_c   1.000
_cell.angle_alpha   90.00
_cell.angle_beta   90.00
_cell.angle_gamma   90.00
#
_symmetry.space_group_name_H-M   'P 1'
#
loop_
_entity.id
_entity.type
_entity.pdbx_description
1 polymer ?
#
loop_
_entity_poly.entity_id
_entity_poly.type
_entity_poly.pdbx_seq_one_letter_code
_entity_poly.pdbx_strand_id
1 'polypeptide(L)'
;MAAFFSLHPRTLNRRLQAQGTTFQKLVDEGRYAIARHLLENTRMSMGQISAVLDYSDASAFTRAFRRWAGVAPMAWRSGRS
;
A
#
# COMPACT_ATOMS: atom_id res chain seq x y z
N MET A 1 11.54 -18.02 13.80
CA MET A 1 11.86 -17.42 13.19
C MET A 1 12.94 -17.65 12.35
N ALA A 2 13.76 -18.39 12.62
CA ALA A 2 14.88 -18.59 11.80
C ALA A 2 14.53 -19.11 10.42
N ALA A 3 13.50 -19.88 10.35
CA ALA A 3 13.16 -20.49 9.08
C ALA A 3 12.94 -19.48 7.98
N PHE A 4 12.33 -18.36 8.33
CA PHE A 4 12.11 -17.47 7.25
C PHE A 4 13.33 -16.67 6.92
N PHE A 5 14.35 -16.80 7.71
CA PHE A 5 15.57 -16.14 7.37
C PHE A 5 16.28 -16.83 6.24
N SER A 6 15.89 -18.03 5.91
CA SER A 6 16.53 -18.71 4.81
C SER A 6 16.10 -18.15 3.48
N LEU A 7 15.09 -17.30 3.45
CA LEU A 7 14.65 -16.70 2.21
C LEU A 7 15.45 -15.43 1.94
N HIS A 8 16.33 -15.51 0.98
CA HIS A 8 17.06 -14.34 0.56
C HIS A 8 16.17 -13.46 -0.28
N PRO A 9 16.36 -12.14 -0.22
CA PRO A 9 15.58 -11.25 -1.07
C PRO A 9 15.64 -11.62 -2.54
N ARG A 10 16.78 -12.10 -2.98
CA ARG A 10 16.95 -12.49 -4.36
C ARG A 10 16.07 -13.68 -4.72
N THR A 11 16.02 -14.67 -3.84
CA THR A 11 15.20 -15.86 -4.08
C THR A 11 13.71 -15.50 -4.08
N LEU A 12 13.30 -14.69 -3.14
CA LEU A 12 11.92 -14.27 -3.06
C LEU A 12 11.52 -13.51 -4.32
N ASN A 13 12.38 -12.60 -4.75
CA ASN A 13 12.09 -11.80 -5.92
C ASN A 13 11.93 -12.68 -7.15
N ARG A 14 12.76 -13.70 -7.28
CA ARG A 14 12.68 -14.60 -8.41
C ARG A 14 11.36 -15.35 -8.43
N ARG A 15 10.90 -15.80 -7.27
CA ARG A 15 9.63 -16.49 -7.19
C ARG A 15 8.48 -15.60 -7.61
N LEU A 16 8.50 -14.35 -7.17
CA LEU A 16 7.45 -13.42 -7.52
C LEU A 16 7.41 -13.18 -9.01
N GLN A 17 8.57 -13.06 -9.62
CA GLN A 17 8.63 -12.87 -11.06
C GLN A 17 8.12 -14.08 -11.81
N ALA A 18 8.42 -15.26 -11.32
CA ALA A 18 7.97 -16.48 -11.96
C ALA A 18 6.45 -16.60 -11.92
N GLN A 19 5.83 -15.99 -10.92
CA GLN A 19 4.39 -16.01 -10.79
C GLN A 19 3.73 -14.82 -11.47
N GLY A 20 4.50 -14.00 -12.18
CA GLY A 20 3.95 -12.84 -12.82
C GLY A 20 3.74 -11.67 -11.90
N THR A 21 4.30 -11.72 -10.71
CA THR A 21 4.16 -10.67 -9.72
C THR A 21 5.53 -10.11 -9.39
N THR A 22 5.62 -8.79 -9.23
CA THR A 22 6.86 -8.15 -8.85
C THR A 22 6.81 -7.80 -7.37
N PHE A 23 7.99 -7.58 -6.80
CA PHE A 23 8.08 -7.16 -5.42
C PHE A 23 7.38 -5.82 -5.21
N GLN A 24 7.55 -4.90 -6.16
CA GLN A 24 6.90 -3.60 -6.09
C GLN A 24 5.38 -3.74 -6.07
N LYS A 25 4.86 -4.65 -6.85
CA LYS A 25 3.42 -4.86 -6.87
C LYS A 25 2.92 -5.36 -5.53
N LEU A 26 3.65 -6.24 -4.87
CA LEU A 26 3.28 -6.71 -3.54
C LEU A 26 3.32 -5.58 -2.52
N VAL A 27 4.31 -4.73 -2.60
CA VAL A 27 4.40 -3.57 -1.71
C VAL A 27 3.20 -2.66 -1.91
N ASP A 28 2.83 -2.41 -3.17
CA ASP A 28 1.69 -1.56 -3.47
C ASP A 28 0.40 -2.16 -2.95
N GLU A 29 0.22 -3.46 -3.09
CA GLU A 29 -0.97 -4.12 -2.57
C GLU A 29 -1.06 -4.00 -1.05
N GLY A 30 0.07 -4.15 -0.38
CA GLY A 30 0.11 -3.98 1.07
C GLY A 30 -0.22 -2.57 1.48
N ARG A 31 0.33 -1.60 0.78
CA ARG A 31 0.05 -0.19 1.06
C ARG A 31 -1.42 0.13 0.82
N TYR A 32 -1.99 -0.42 -0.23
CA TYR A 32 -3.39 -0.21 -0.53
C TYR A 32 -4.27 -0.78 0.57
N ALA A 33 -3.97 -1.97 1.04
CA ALA A 33 -4.76 -2.59 2.11
C ALA A 33 -4.69 -1.76 3.40
N ILE A 34 -3.50 -1.29 3.75
CA ILE A 34 -3.34 -0.45 4.94
C ILE A 34 -4.07 0.87 4.76
N ALA A 35 -3.96 1.47 3.59
CA ALA A 35 -4.63 2.74 3.32
C ALA A 35 -6.14 2.61 3.49
N ARG A 36 -6.72 1.55 2.93
CA ARG A 36 -8.16 1.34 3.08
C ARG A 36 -8.54 1.19 4.55
N HIS A 37 -7.76 0.43 5.29
CA HIS A 37 -8.03 0.24 6.71
C HIS A 37 -8.01 1.56 7.46
N LEU A 38 -7.01 2.37 7.22
CA LEU A 38 -6.89 3.65 7.90
C LEU A 38 -7.99 4.62 7.50
N LEU A 39 -8.37 4.62 6.23
CA LEU A 39 -9.45 5.48 5.76
C LEU A 39 -10.80 5.07 6.34
N GLU A 40 -11.01 3.78 6.50
CA GLU A 40 -12.31 3.27 6.94
C GLU A 40 -12.45 3.24 8.45
N ASN A 41 -11.37 3.05 9.17
CA ASN A 41 -11.44 2.79 10.60
C ASN A 41 -10.82 3.85 11.48
N THR A 42 -10.25 4.90 10.90
CA THR A 42 -9.65 5.97 11.68
C THR A 42 -10.03 7.31 11.11
N ARG A 43 -9.72 8.37 11.86
CA ARG A 43 -9.92 9.73 11.40
C ARG A 43 -8.60 10.39 11.01
N MET A 44 -7.60 9.60 10.71
CA MET A 44 -6.32 10.14 10.32
C MET A 44 -6.45 11.01 9.09
N SER A 45 -5.70 12.08 9.07
CA SER A 45 -5.68 12.96 7.90
C SER A 45 -4.92 12.30 6.76
N MET A 46 -5.09 12.85 5.55
CA MET A 46 -4.36 12.34 4.40
C MET A 46 -2.86 12.46 4.63
N GLY A 47 -2.43 13.53 5.26
CA GLY A 47 -1.01 13.69 5.57
C GLY A 47 -0.49 12.64 6.54
N GLN A 48 -1.30 12.32 7.56
CA GLN A 48 -0.91 11.31 8.52
C GLN A 48 -0.83 9.93 7.88
N ILE A 49 -1.80 9.60 7.04
CA ILE A 49 -1.80 8.31 6.34
C ILE A 49 -0.59 8.22 5.40
N SER A 50 -0.29 9.31 4.69
CA SER A 50 0.84 9.29 3.80
C SER A 50 2.14 9.05 4.56
N ALA A 51 2.26 9.61 5.74
CA ALA A 51 3.46 9.40 6.57
C ALA A 51 3.57 7.94 7.02
N VAL A 52 2.45 7.34 7.40
CA VAL A 52 2.46 5.93 7.80
C VAL A 52 2.91 5.05 6.64
N LEU A 53 2.49 5.38 5.43
CA LEU A 53 2.80 4.59 4.24
C LEU A 53 4.11 5.01 3.58
N ASP A 54 4.83 5.92 4.22
CA ASP A 54 6.17 6.32 3.74
C ASP A 54 6.15 7.08 2.43
N TYR A 55 5.11 7.89 2.22
CA TYR A 55 5.08 8.81 1.08
C TYR A 55 5.62 10.17 1.53
N SER A 56 6.14 10.92 0.58
CA SER A 56 6.73 12.21 0.89
C SER A 56 5.70 13.24 1.34
N ASP A 57 4.50 13.17 0.81
CA ASP A 57 3.43 14.08 1.21
C ASP A 57 2.07 13.50 0.83
N ALA A 58 1.01 14.21 1.21
CA ALA A 58 -0.34 13.74 0.95
C ALA A 58 -0.65 13.68 -0.53
N SER A 59 -0.05 14.55 -1.32
CA SER A 59 -0.28 14.54 -2.76
C SER A 59 0.24 13.25 -3.40
N ALA A 60 1.42 12.82 -2.97
CA ALA A 60 1.99 11.57 -3.48
C ALA A 60 1.10 10.38 -3.12
N PHE A 61 0.62 10.34 -1.89
CA PHE A 61 -0.30 9.29 -1.46
C PHE A 61 -1.58 9.34 -2.28
N THR A 62 -2.15 10.51 -2.47
CA THR A 62 -3.40 10.66 -3.21
C THR A 62 -3.26 10.11 -4.63
N ARG A 63 -2.16 10.44 -5.30
CA ARG A 63 -1.94 9.94 -6.66
C ARG A 63 -1.83 8.43 -6.68
N ALA A 64 -1.13 7.86 -5.72
CA ALA A 64 -0.98 6.42 -5.65
C ALA A 64 -2.32 5.74 -5.37
N PHE A 65 -3.09 6.28 -4.45
CA PHE A 65 -4.38 5.69 -4.09
C PHE A 65 -5.35 5.75 -5.27
N ARG A 66 -5.36 6.86 -6.00
CA ARG A 66 -6.22 6.95 -7.18
C ARG A 66 -5.84 5.90 -8.23
N ARG A 67 -4.57 5.61 -8.34
CA ARG A 67 -4.12 4.59 -9.28
C ARG A 67 -4.60 3.21 -8.85
N TRP A 68 -4.61 2.95 -7.54
CA TRP A 68 -5.02 1.66 -7.02
C TRP A 68 -6.54 1.49 -7.01
N ALA A 69 -7.25 2.49 -6.56
CA ALA A 69 -8.68 2.39 -6.28
C ALA A 69 -9.57 3.00 -7.35
N GLY A 70 -9.02 3.84 -8.19
CA GLY A 70 -9.80 4.54 -9.19
C GLY A 70 -10.46 5.81 -8.68
N VAL A 71 -10.39 6.08 -7.38
CA VAL A 71 -10.95 7.30 -6.80
C VAL A 71 -9.98 7.84 -5.77
N ALA A 72 -10.14 9.13 -5.45
CA ALA A 72 -9.28 9.76 -4.45
C ALA A 72 -9.58 9.21 -3.05
N PRO A 73 -8.60 9.26 -2.13
CA PRO A 73 -8.84 8.75 -0.77
C PRO A 73 -9.96 9.46 -0.05
N MET A 74 -10.12 10.76 -0.24
CA MET A 74 -11.22 11.48 0.39
C MET A 74 -12.56 11.01 -0.16
N ALA A 75 -12.64 10.75 -1.45
CA ALA A 75 -13.86 10.23 -2.04
C ALA A 75 -14.15 8.83 -1.52
N TRP A 76 -13.12 8.03 -1.36
CA TRP A 76 -13.27 6.70 -0.78
C TRP A 76 -13.87 6.78 0.61
N ARG A 77 -13.31 7.66 1.46
CA ARG A 77 -13.78 7.81 2.82
C ARG A 77 -15.22 8.29 2.85
N SER A 78 -15.55 9.28 2.02
CA SER A 78 -16.90 9.84 1.97
C SER A 78 -17.91 8.85 1.42
N GLY A 79 -17.51 8.12 0.41
CA GLY A 79 -18.42 7.21 -0.26
C GLY A 79 -18.73 5.95 0.52
N ARG A 80 -18.05 5.76 1.64
CA ARG A 80 -18.24 4.54 2.39
C ARG A 80 -19.33 4.63 3.44
N SER A 81 -19.95 5.70 3.57
CA SER A 81 -20.95 5.88 4.64
C SER A 81 -21.98 4.77 4.74
#